data_a1ba97391820de036f765d361ee27eca
#
_entry.id   a1ba97391820de036f765d361ee27eca
#
_cell.length_a   1.000
_cell.length_b   1.000
_cell.length_c   1.000
_cell.angle_alpha   90.00
_cell.angle_beta   90.00
_cell.angle_gamma   90.00
#
_symmetry.space_group_name_H-M   'P 1'
#
loop_
_entity.id
_entity.type
_entity.pdbx_description
1 polymer ?
#
loop_
_entity_poly.entity_id
_entity_poly.type
_entity_poly.pdbx_seq_one_letter_code
_entity_poly.pdbx_strand_id
1 'polypeptide(L)'
;ISLGITLGTVLMAGTAYYGFWTIQQGLLIDVTWTLIAQFITGSTAFYMRFREQYKARQLIKQQFGKYLDPRMVKKLQLNPELCQINGSRVDCSIIFTDLRGFTSLSESVEPEMVTYIMNSVLDAQVKAVNKFSGVTDKFIGDAGMFHFNTIIPQPDHRNLALDAAIQIEENMKELNKKFVEEGIPEVAVGVGVNSGICIAGNFGATDRFAFSLIGDPCNVAARLESGTKEAGVGTLIGHETAQNCRYVLKSLPDLKVKGKAKALKVYTWA
;
A
#
# COMPACT_ATOMS: atom_id res chain seq x y z
N ILE A 1 15.37 -11.90 -26.52
CA ILE A 1 16.47 -12.70 -25.92
C ILE A 1 16.66 -13.99 -26.73
N SER A 2 15.59 -14.74 -27.04
CA SER A 2 15.69 -16.01 -27.78
C SER A 2 16.38 -15.86 -29.14
N LEU A 3 16.01 -14.86 -29.94
CA LEU A 3 16.60 -14.64 -31.28
C LEU A 3 18.11 -14.37 -31.23
N GLY A 4 18.57 -13.61 -30.23
CA GLY A 4 20.01 -13.33 -30.08
C GLY A 4 20.82 -14.56 -29.65
N ILE A 5 20.24 -15.39 -28.77
CA ILE A 5 20.87 -16.66 -28.35
C ILE A 5 20.92 -17.64 -29.50
N THR A 6 19.81 -17.80 -30.26
CA THR A 6 19.78 -18.71 -31.41
C THR A 6 20.75 -18.27 -32.48
N LEU A 7 20.84 -16.98 -32.82
CA LEU A 7 21.82 -16.48 -33.79
C LEU A 7 23.27 -16.71 -33.32
N GLY A 8 23.57 -16.45 -32.06
CA GLY A 8 24.88 -16.69 -31.46
C GLY A 8 25.30 -18.15 -31.50
N THR A 9 24.38 -19.06 -31.16
CA THR A 9 24.64 -20.52 -31.19
C THR A 9 24.83 -21.01 -32.62
N VAL A 10 24.05 -20.52 -33.58
CA VAL A 10 24.23 -20.87 -35.01
C VAL A 10 25.57 -20.39 -35.53
N LEU A 11 26.00 -19.17 -35.21
CA LEU A 11 27.31 -18.63 -35.61
C LEU A 11 28.45 -19.45 -34.99
N MET A 12 28.38 -19.83 -33.71
CA MET A 12 29.39 -20.67 -33.08
C MET A 12 29.45 -22.07 -33.72
N ALA A 13 28.31 -22.69 -33.97
CA ALA A 13 28.22 -23.98 -34.63
C ALA A 13 28.79 -23.92 -36.05
N GLY A 14 28.47 -22.87 -36.81
CA GLY A 14 29.03 -22.62 -38.15
C GLY A 14 30.54 -22.44 -38.14
N THR A 15 31.09 -21.69 -37.18
CA THR A 15 32.54 -21.51 -37.03
C THR A 15 33.25 -22.83 -36.68
N ALA A 16 32.67 -23.61 -35.77
CA ALA A 16 33.23 -24.93 -35.42
C ALA A 16 33.19 -25.90 -36.61
N TYR A 17 32.06 -25.93 -37.33
CA TYR A 17 31.91 -26.75 -38.53
C TYR A 17 32.91 -26.34 -39.62
N TYR A 18 33.13 -25.07 -39.84
CA TYR A 18 34.12 -24.57 -40.79
C TYR A 18 35.54 -25.01 -40.43
N GLY A 19 35.95 -24.93 -39.17
CA GLY A 19 37.24 -25.43 -38.70
C GLY A 19 37.40 -26.91 -38.92
N PHE A 20 36.36 -27.73 -38.63
CA PHE A 20 36.36 -29.14 -38.88
C PHE A 20 36.49 -29.49 -40.39
N TRP A 21 35.77 -28.80 -41.25
CA TRP A 21 35.79 -28.97 -42.69
C TRP A 21 37.15 -28.65 -43.30
N THR A 22 37.82 -27.57 -42.84
CA THR A 22 39.16 -27.19 -43.31
C THR A 22 40.24 -28.21 -42.94
N ILE A 23 40.13 -28.83 -41.76
CA ILE A 23 41.03 -29.92 -41.38
C ILE A 23 40.91 -31.12 -42.32
N GLN A 24 39.69 -31.47 -42.76
CA GLN A 24 39.48 -32.55 -43.73
C GLN A 24 40.10 -32.27 -45.11
N GLN A 25 40.28 -30.97 -45.44
CA GLN A 25 40.96 -30.51 -46.68
C GLN A 25 42.50 -30.43 -46.53
N GLY A 26 43.05 -30.83 -45.39
CA GLY A 26 44.47 -30.76 -45.09
C GLY A 26 44.97 -29.35 -44.72
N LEU A 27 44.03 -28.42 -44.44
CA LEU A 27 44.33 -27.06 -44.00
C LEU A 27 44.07 -26.91 -42.52
N LEU A 28 45.10 -26.60 -41.72
CA LEU A 28 45.00 -26.35 -40.31
C LEU A 28 44.68 -24.86 -40.04
N ILE A 29 43.40 -24.51 -39.81
CA ILE A 29 43.00 -23.18 -39.43
C ILE A 29 42.62 -23.18 -37.95
N ASP A 30 43.26 -22.35 -37.15
CA ASP A 30 42.92 -22.21 -35.72
C ASP A 30 41.68 -21.31 -35.54
N VAL A 31 40.56 -21.93 -35.24
CA VAL A 31 39.27 -21.26 -34.94
C VAL A 31 39.04 -21.02 -33.44
N THR A 32 39.99 -21.43 -32.61
CA THR A 32 39.83 -21.42 -31.13
C THR A 32 39.59 -20.02 -30.61
N TRP A 33 40.42 -19.06 -31.02
CA TRP A 33 40.27 -17.66 -30.59
C TRP A 33 38.97 -17.03 -31.06
N THR A 34 38.50 -17.39 -32.26
CA THR A 34 37.22 -16.90 -32.80
C THR A 34 36.06 -17.42 -31.99
N LEU A 35 36.07 -18.70 -31.61
CA LEU A 35 35.03 -19.29 -30.74
C LEU A 35 35.03 -18.68 -29.33
N ILE A 36 36.20 -18.46 -28.74
CA ILE A 36 36.34 -17.81 -27.43
C ILE A 36 35.81 -16.37 -27.52
N ALA A 37 36.16 -15.60 -28.53
CA ALA A 37 35.67 -14.24 -28.71
C ALA A 37 34.16 -14.19 -28.90
N GLN A 38 33.58 -15.09 -29.69
CA GLN A 38 32.13 -15.20 -29.87
C GLN A 38 31.43 -15.55 -28.56
N PHE A 39 31.96 -16.47 -27.78
CA PHE A 39 31.41 -16.85 -26.48
C PHE A 39 31.43 -15.68 -25.47
N ILE A 40 32.57 -14.98 -25.35
CA ILE A 40 32.73 -13.83 -24.47
C ILE A 40 31.76 -12.70 -24.88
N THR A 41 31.71 -12.37 -26.18
CA THR A 41 30.83 -11.33 -26.70
C THR A 41 29.36 -11.67 -26.50
N GLY A 42 28.97 -12.92 -26.81
CA GLY A 42 27.61 -13.41 -26.60
C GLY A 42 27.18 -13.39 -25.11
N SER A 43 28.07 -13.87 -24.23
CA SER A 43 27.83 -13.88 -22.78
C SER A 43 27.73 -12.47 -22.21
N THR A 44 28.59 -11.56 -22.65
CA THR A 44 28.56 -10.15 -22.24
C THR A 44 27.28 -9.46 -22.70
N ALA A 45 26.90 -9.63 -23.97
CA ALA A 45 25.67 -9.07 -24.52
C ALA A 45 24.42 -9.63 -23.82
N PHE A 46 24.40 -10.93 -23.51
CA PHE A 46 23.34 -11.56 -22.73
C PHE A 46 23.24 -10.97 -21.32
N TYR A 47 24.38 -10.87 -20.61
CA TYR A 47 24.44 -10.31 -19.28
C TYR A 47 23.97 -8.84 -19.25
N MET A 48 24.40 -8.01 -20.19
CA MET A 48 23.98 -6.60 -20.26
C MET A 48 22.46 -6.49 -20.47
N ARG A 49 21.90 -7.24 -21.43
CA ARG A 49 20.44 -7.27 -21.67
C ARG A 49 19.65 -7.79 -20.47
N PHE A 50 20.14 -8.86 -19.84
CA PHE A 50 19.52 -9.39 -18.61
C PHE A 50 19.50 -8.35 -17.50
N ARG A 51 20.63 -7.67 -17.28
CA ARG A 51 20.76 -6.60 -16.28
C ARG A 51 19.82 -5.42 -16.56
N GLU A 52 19.69 -5.00 -17.80
CA GLU A 52 18.76 -3.93 -18.18
C GLU A 52 17.30 -4.32 -17.92
N GLN A 53 16.88 -5.51 -18.33
CA GLN A 53 15.54 -5.99 -18.06
C GLN A 53 15.26 -6.17 -16.58
N TYR A 54 16.24 -6.66 -15.83
CA TYR A 54 16.12 -6.80 -14.38
C TYR A 54 15.95 -5.43 -13.71
N LYS A 55 16.76 -4.42 -14.09
CA LYS A 55 16.64 -3.05 -13.59
C LYS A 55 15.28 -2.44 -13.94
N ALA A 56 14.82 -2.59 -15.18
CA ALA A 56 13.51 -2.08 -15.60
C ALA A 56 12.36 -2.70 -14.79
N ARG A 57 12.40 -4.02 -14.56
CA ARG A 57 11.41 -4.71 -13.70
C ARG A 57 11.45 -4.22 -12.26
N GLN A 58 12.65 -4.00 -11.70
CA GLN A 58 12.79 -3.49 -10.33
C GLN A 58 12.26 -2.05 -10.21
N LEU A 59 12.54 -1.20 -11.20
CA LEU A 59 12.04 0.18 -11.24
C LEU A 59 10.50 0.21 -11.28
N ILE A 60 9.89 -0.59 -12.17
CA ILE A 60 8.44 -0.72 -12.26
C ILE A 60 7.88 -1.18 -10.91
N LYS A 61 8.46 -2.23 -10.31
CA LYS A 61 8.03 -2.74 -9.01
C LYS A 61 8.11 -1.67 -7.89
N GLN A 62 9.18 -0.88 -7.88
CA GLN A 62 9.38 0.19 -6.91
C GLN A 62 8.37 1.34 -7.11
N GLN A 63 8.09 1.71 -8.37
CA GLN A 63 7.09 2.73 -8.69
C GLN A 63 5.68 2.27 -8.32
N PHE A 64 5.29 1.05 -8.71
CA PHE A 64 3.98 0.49 -8.33
C PHE A 64 3.83 0.31 -6.82
N GLY A 65 4.90 0.05 -6.09
CA GLY A 65 4.88 -0.03 -4.62
C GLY A 65 4.50 1.28 -3.91
N LYS A 66 4.51 2.44 -4.62
CA LYS A 66 3.98 3.71 -4.10
C LYS A 66 2.47 3.86 -4.28
N TYR A 67 1.87 3.11 -5.19
CA TYR A 67 0.42 3.15 -5.49
C TYR A 67 -0.33 1.95 -4.92
N LEU A 68 0.36 0.83 -4.69
CA LEU A 68 -0.21 -0.40 -4.16
C LEU A 68 0.67 -0.90 -3.02
N ASP A 69 0.04 -1.47 -1.99
CA ASP A 69 0.79 -2.11 -0.90
C ASP A 69 1.73 -3.19 -1.45
N PRO A 70 3.04 -3.17 -1.13
CA PRO A 70 4.01 -4.14 -1.62
C PRO A 70 3.64 -5.60 -1.33
N ARG A 71 2.93 -5.85 -0.22
CA ARG A 71 2.42 -7.17 0.16
C ARG A 71 1.34 -7.64 -0.81
N MET A 72 0.49 -6.72 -1.25
CA MET A 72 -0.53 -6.99 -2.28
C MET A 72 0.12 -7.29 -3.63
N VAL A 73 1.11 -6.50 -4.05
CA VAL A 73 1.88 -6.76 -5.28
C VAL A 73 2.51 -8.15 -5.25
N LYS A 74 3.12 -8.53 -4.12
CA LYS A 74 3.70 -9.88 -3.94
C LYS A 74 2.63 -10.98 -4.02
N LYS A 75 1.47 -10.77 -3.38
CA LYS A 75 0.35 -11.73 -3.40
C LYS A 75 -0.18 -11.94 -4.82
N LEU A 76 -0.34 -10.88 -5.60
CA LEU A 76 -0.76 -10.93 -7.01
C LEU A 76 0.29 -11.59 -7.91
N GLN A 77 1.58 -11.40 -7.66
CA GLN A 77 2.65 -12.08 -8.40
C GLN A 77 2.65 -13.60 -8.19
N LEU A 78 2.32 -14.04 -6.97
CA LEU A 78 2.25 -15.47 -6.63
C LEU A 78 0.93 -16.12 -7.09
N ASN A 79 -0.13 -15.35 -7.18
CA ASN A 79 -1.49 -15.80 -7.50
C ASN A 79 -2.13 -14.85 -8.51
N PRO A 80 -1.78 -14.93 -9.80
CA PRO A 80 -2.32 -14.02 -10.83
C PRO A 80 -3.83 -14.08 -10.98
N GLU A 81 -4.47 -15.18 -10.60
CA GLU A 81 -5.92 -15.36 -10.57
C GLU A 81 -6.64 -14.40 -9.62
N LEU A 82 -5.92 -13.83 -8.64
CA LEU A 82 -6.47 -12.79 -7.76
C LEU A 82 -6.62 -11.42 -8.47
N CYS A 83 -6.11 -11.26 -9.69
CA CYS A 83 -6.32 -10.09 -10.54
C CYS A 83 -7.73 -10.10 -11.20
N GLN A 84 -8.73 -10.71 -10.59
CA GLN A 84 -10.12 -10.71 -11.05
C GLN A 84 -10.99 -9.93 -10.08
N ILE A 85 -12.15 -9.47 -10.59
CA ILE A 85 -13.17 -8.84 -9.75
C ILE A 85 -13.82 -9.95 -8.93
N ASN A 86 -13.38 -10.09 -7.70
CA ASN A 86 -13.95 -11.00 -6.71
C ASN A 86 -13.68 -10.46 -5.30
N GLY A 87 -14.38 -10.99 -4.32
CA GLY A 87 -14.17 -10.63 -2.93
C GLY A 87 -14.39 -11.81 -2.00
N SER A 88 -13.70 -11.81 -0.87
CA SER A 88 -13.83 -12.79 0.20
C SER A 88 -14.32 -12.15 1.48
N ARG A 89 -15.09 -12.90 2.28
CA ARG A 89 -15.49 -12.46 3.62
C ARG A 89 -14.29 -12.50 4.55
N VAL A 90 -14.06 -11.40 5.25
CA VAL A 90 -12.98 -11.28 6.22
C VAL A 90 -13.46 -10.49 7.44
N ASP A 91 -13.13 -10.95 8.64
CA ASP A 91 -13.26 -10.16 9.87
C ASP A 91 -12.03 -9.25 9.94
N CYS A 92 -12.24 -7.93 9.92
CA CYS A 92 -11.17 -6.95 9.83
C CYS A 92 -11.44 -5.72 10.69
N SER A 93 -10.40 -4.94 10.94
CA SER A 93 -10.53 -3.62 11.56
C SER A 93 -10.26 -2.54 10.52
N ILE A 94 -11.02 -1.47 10.61
CA ILE A 94 -10.99 -0.33 9.68
C ILE A 94 -10.74 0.94 10.49
N ILE A 95 -9.86 1.79 9.99
CA ILE A 95 -9.65 3.14 10.49
C ILE A 95 -10.02 4.11 9.38
N PHE A 96 -10.85 5.09 9.71
CA PHE A 96 -11.04 6.30 8.92
C PHE A 96 -10.43 7.48 9.67
N THR A 97 -9.80 8.37 8.92
CA THR A 97 -9.25 9.62 9.44
C THR A 97 -9.66 10.76 8.56
N ASP A 98 -9.84 11.96 9.12
CA ASP A 98 -10.13 13.17 8.35
C ASP A 98 -9.50 14.38 9.04
N LEU A 99 -9.01 15.34 8.25
CA LEU A 99 -8.36 16.56 8.75
C LEU A 99 -9.42 17.59 9.15
N ARG A 100 -9.42 17.97 10.41
CA ARG A 100 -10.41 18.93 10.92
C ARG A 100 -10.19 20.33 10.37
N GLY A 101 -11.26 20.91 9.81
CA GLY A 101 -11.23 22.27 9.33
C GLY A 101 -10.42 22.48 8.05
N PHE A 102 -10.13 21.43 7.29
CA PHE A 102 -9.34 21.50 6.06
C PHE A 102 -9.88 22.50 5.05
N THR A 103 -11.20 22.58 4.85
CA THR A 103 -11.83 23.55 3.95
C THR A 103 -11.44 25.00 4.32
N SER A 104 -11.58 25.36 5.60
CA SER A 104 -11.20 26.70 6.05
C SER A 104 -9.70 26.93 6.00
N LEU A 105 -8.90 25.90 6.28
CA LEU A 105 -7.44 25.96 6.15
C LEU A 105 -7.03 26.21 4.69
N SER A 106 -7.62 25.47 3.75
CA SER A 106 -7.31 25.58 2.32
C SER A 106 -7.69 26.92 1.70
N GLU A 107 -8.64 27.64 2.31
CA GLU A 107 -9.03 29.01 1.91
C GLU A 107 -8.10 30.08 2.53
N SER A 108 -7.37 29.75 3.59
CA SER A 108 -6.59 30.72 4.38
C SER A 108 -5.10 30.75 4.08
N VAL A 109 -4.58 29.75 3.36
CA VAL A 109 -3.14 29.62 3.04
C VAL A 109 -2.93 29.34 1.55
N GLU A 110 -1.71 29.60 1.06
CA GLU A 110 -1.35 29.34 -0.34
C GLU A 110 -1.44 27.83 -0.71
N PRO A 111 -1.78 27.48 -1.96
CA PRO A 111 -1.98 26.08 -2.41
C PRO A 111 -0.80 25.16 -2.14
N GLU A 112 0.43 25.66 -2.24
CA GLU A 112 1.65 24.92 -1.96
C GLU A 112 1.73 24.53 -0.47
N MET A 113 1.32 25.45 0.42
CA MET A 113 1.26 25.19 1.86
C MET A 113 0.15 24.19 2.21
N VAL A 114 -1.03 24.29 1.56
CA VAL A 114 -2.10 23.28 1.70
C VAL A 114 -1.56 21.90 1.35
N THR A 115 -0.86 21.78 0.21
CA THR A 115 -0.27 20.53 -0.25
C THR A 115 0.77 20.00 0.73
N TYR A 116 1.62 20.85 1.28
CA TYR A 116 2.64 20.49 2.27
C TYR A 116 2.01 19.96 3.55
N ILE A 117 1.02 20.67 4.10
CA ILE A 117 0.29 20.26 5.32
C ILE A 117 -0.40 18.91 5.09
N MET A 118 -1.19 18.80 4.01
CA MET A 118 -1.92 17.58 3.69
C MET A 118 -0.98 16.37 3.56
N ASN A 119 0.10 16.49 2.78
CA ASN A 119 1.06 15.39 2.60
C ASN A 119 1.77 15.04 3.90
N SER A 120 2.10 16.01 4.75
CA SER A 120 2.73 15.77 6.05
C SER A 120 1.81 15.01 7.00
N VAL A 121 0.52 15.38 7.03
CA VAL A 121 -0.51 14.70 7.84
C VAL A 121 -0.74 13.27 7.35
N LEU A 122 -0.91 13.07 6.04
CA LEU A 122 -1.09 11.74 5.46
C LEU A 122 0.15 10.84 5.70
N ASP A 123 1.35 11.38 5.57
CA ASP A 123 2.61 10.64 5.84
C ASP A 123 2.71 10.22 7.32
N ALA A 124 2.33 11.08 8.26
CA ALA A 124 2.29 10.77 9.69
C ALA A 124 1.32 9.62 10.00
N GLN A 125 0.15 9.60 9.35
CA GLN A 125 -0.86 8.54 9.49
C GLN A 125 -0.37 7.22 8.87
N VAL A 126 0.16 7.26 7.64
CA VAL A 126 0.69 6.07 6.94
C VAL A 126 1.83 5.44 7.74
N LYS A 127 2.74 6.23 8.31
CA LYS A 127 3.82 5.73 9.17
C LYS A 127 3.28 5.00 10.39
N ALA A 128 2.25 5.55 11.04
CA ALA A 128 1.59 4.91 12.18
C ALA A 128 0.97 3.56 11.81
N VAL A 129 0.19 3.52 10.72
CA VAL A 129 -0.49 2.32 10.23
C VAL A 129 0.51 1.24 9.82
N ASN A 130 1.57 1.62 9.07
CA ASN A 130 2.61 0.70 8.61
C ASN A 130 3.39 0.06 9.76
N LYS A 131 3.63 0.80 10.86
CA LYS A 131 4.30 0.29 12.07
C LYS A 131 3.61 -0.96 12.63
N PHE A 132 2.28 -1.04 12.53
CA PHE A 132 1.47 -2.17 12.98
C PHE A 132 1.02 -3.08 11.84
N SER A 133 1.69 -2.98 10.68
CA SER A 133 1.40 -3.80 9.49
C SER A 133 -0.04 -3.64 8.96
N GLY A 134 -0.67 -2.50 9.20
CA GLY A 134 -1.91 -2.10 8.56
C GLY A 134 -1.70 -1.81 7.07
N VAL A 135 -2.78 -1.70 6.34
CA VAL A 135 -2.80 -1.43 4.90
C VAL A 135 -3.45 -0.08 4.66
N THR A 136 -2.84 0.76 3.85
CA THR A 136 -3.48 1.95 3.32
C THR A 136 -4.36 1.55 2.14
N ASP A 137 -5.67 1.72 2.27
CA ASP A 137 -6.63 1.47 1.18
C ASP A 137 -6.56 2.59 0.13
N LYS A 138 -6.96 3.78 0.55
CA LYS A 138 -6.98 4.98 -0.30
C LYS A 138 -7.00 6.26 0.52
N PHE A 139 -6.71 7.35 -0.16
CA PHE A 139 -6.99 8.71 0.32
C PHE A 139 -8.21 9.26 -0.40
N ILE A 140 -9.05 9.98 0.31
CA ILE A 140 -10.29 10.59 -0.18
C ILE A 140 -10.21 12.07 0.16
N GLY A 141 -9.51 12.85 -0.69
CA GLY A 141 -9.12 14.22 -0.34
C GLY A 141 -8.11 14.22 0.80
N ASP A 142 -8.47 14.85 1.90
CA ASP A 142 -7.72 14.92 3.17
C ASP A 142 -8.02 13.75 4.13
N ALA A 143 -8.96 12.89 3.77
CA ALA A 143 -9.32 11.69 4.54
C ALA A 143 -8.47 10.48 4.16
N GLY A 144 -8.15 9.63 5.13
CA GLY A 144 -7.49 8.35 4.95
C GLY A 144 -8.37 7.17 5.33
N MET A 145 -8.31 6.09 4.55
CA MET A 145 -8.89 4.80 4.88
C MET A 145 -7.80 3.75 5.01
N PHE A 146 -7.80 3.06 6.14
CA PHE A 146 -6.81 2.02 6.47
C PHE A 146 -7.51 0.79 7.01
N HIS A 147 -6.87 -0.38 6.86
CA HIS A 147 -7.46 -1.62 7.35
C HIS A 147 -6.41 -2.66 7.78
N PHE A 148 -6.86 -3.63 8.58
CA PHE A 148 -6.05 -4.70 9.17
C PHE A 148 -6.70 -6.05 8.92
N ASN A 149 -5.91 -7.13 8.85
CA ASN A 149 -6.35 -8.52 8.65
C ASN A 149 -6.97 -8.80 7.27
N THR A 150 -6.51 -8.14 6.21
CA THR A 150 -7.10 -8.28 4.86
C THR A 150 -6.14 -8.91 3.84
N ILE A 151 -4.89 -8.43 3.77
CA ILE A 151 -3.88 -8.95 2.86
C ILE A 151 -3.12 -10.10 3.52
N ILE A 152 -2.74 -9.91 4.78
CA ILE A 152 -2.08 -10.91 5.62
C ILE A 152 -2.95 -11.22 6.84
N PRO A 153 -2.97 -12.47 7.33
CA PRO A 153 -3.67 -12.81 8.56
C PRO A 153 -3.10 -12.07 9.77
N GLN A 154 -3.97 -11.40 10.52
CA GLN A 154 -3.66 -10.67 11.75
C GLN A 154 -4.74 -10.95 12.79
N PRO A 155 -4.70 -12.07 13.52
CA PRO A 155 -5.75 -12.45 14.48
C PRO A 155 -6.04 -11.38 15.53
N ASP A 156 -5.03 -10.58 15.90
CA ASP A 156 -5.14 -9.47 16.85
C ASP A 156 -5.43 -8.10 16.19
N HIS A 157 -6.05 -8.09 15.01
CA HIS A 157 -6.29 -6.91 14.20
C HIS A 157 -7.00 -5.75 14.93
N ARG A 158 -7.85 -6.05 15.94
CA ARG A 158 -8.54 -5.04 16.74
C ARG A 158 -7.56 -4.22 17.57
N ASN A 159 -6.66 -4.89 18.29
CA ASN A 159 -5.63 -4.22 19.06
C ASN A 159 -4.61 -3.51 18.17
N LEU A 160 -4.20 -4.12 17.05
CA LEU A 160 -3.30 -3.48 16.10
C LEU A 160 -3.88 -2.20 15.49
N ALA A 161 -5.20 -2.18 15.23
CA ALA A 161 -5.87 -0.97 14.77
C ALA A 161 -5.92 0.12 15.85
N LEU A 162 -6.14 -0.27 17.10
CA LEU A 162 -6.10 0.67 18.23
C LEU A 162 -4.69 1.20 18.50
N ASP A 163 -3.66 0.35 18.42
CA ASP A 163 -2.26 0.75 18.50
C ASP A 163 -1.91 1.78 17.42
N ALA A 164 -2.39 1.54 16.18
CA ALA A 164 -2.20 2.47 15.09
C ALA A 164 -2.94 3.80 15.31
N ALA A 165 -4.15 3.77 15.87
CA ALA A 165 -4.89 4.99 16.19
C ALA A 165 -4.17 5.83 17.25
N ILE A 166 -3.65 5.20 18.31
CA ILE A 166 -2.82 5.89 19.32
C ILE A 166 -1.57 6.48 18.68
N GLN A 167 -0.89 5.71 17.82
CA GLN A 167 0.31 6.18 17.15
C GLN A 167 0.01 7.34 16.16
N ILE A 168 -1.16 7.35 15.53
CA ILE A 168 -1.60 8.49 14.71
C ILE A 168 -1.68 9.74 15.60
N GLU A 169 -2.35 9.66 16.76
CA GLU A 169 -2.44 10.81 17.67
C GLU A 169 -1.06 11.29 18.16
N GLU A 170 -0.14 10.38 18.46
CA GLU A 170 1.23 10.72 18.85
C GLU A 170 1.99 11.41 17.72
N ASN A 171 1.97 10.83 16.52
CA ASN A 171 2.63 11.40 15.36
C ASN A 171 2.07 12.79 15.01
N MET A 172 0.76 13.00 15.19
CA MET A 172 0.13 14.31 14.97
C MET A 172 0.59 15.34 16.01
N LYS A 173 0.77 14.95 17.27
CA LYS A 173 1.35 15.84 18.30
C LYS A 173 2.77 16.26 17.95
N GLU A 174 3.60 15.33 17.45
CA GLU A 174 4.97 15.64 17.02
C GLU A 174 4.97 16.53 15.76
N LEU A 175 4.10 16.24 14.80
CA LEU A 175 3.97 17.04 13.58
C LEU A 175 3.55 18.49 13.90
N ASN A 176 2.59 18.66 14.83
CA ASN A 176 2.14 20.00 15.24
C ASN A 176 3.25 20.80 15.93
N LYS A 177 4.13 20.19 16.73
CA LYS A 177 5.31 20.90 17.27
C LYS A 177 6.17 21.46 16.15
N LYS A 178 6.44 20.64 15.12
CA LYS A 178 7.19 21.06 13.94
C LYS A 178 6.48 22.18 13.17
N PHE A 179 5.17 22.07 12.98
CA PHE A 179 4.38 23.10 12.32
C PHE A 179 4.43 24.44 13.04
N VAL A 180 4.32 24.44 14.38
CA VAL A 180 4.46 25.67 15.19
C VAL A 180 5.85 26.29 15.03
N GLU A 181 6.92 25.48 15.01
CA GLU A 181 8.31 25.97 14.77
C GLU A 181 8.45 26.58 13.37
N GLU A 182 7.73 26.06 12.37
CA GLU A 182 7.71 26.57 10.99
C GLU A 182 6.72 27.74 10.78
N GLY A 183 5.99 28.15 11.81
CA GLY A 183 4.97 29.20 11.74
C GLY A 183 3.66 28.76 11.05
N ILE A 184 3.43 27.45 10.98
CA ILE A 184 2.22 26.83 10.41
C ILE A 184 1.21 26.58 11.53
N PRO A 185 -0.09 26.81 11.31
CA PRO A 185 -1.11 26.51 12.30
C PRO A 185 -1.16 25.02 12.67
N GLU A 186 -1.48 24.73 13.94
CA GLU A 186 -1.76 23.38 14.38
C GLU A 186 -2.99 22.80 13.67
N VAL A 187 -2.92 21.52 13.34
CA VAL A 187 -4.00 20.79 12.70
C VAL A 187 -4.43 19.61 13.56
N ALA A 188 -5.69 19.24 13.49
CA ALA A 188 -6.24 18.12 14.22
C ALA A 188 -6.85 17.09 13.25
N VAL A 189 -6.78 15.83 13.63
CA VAL A 189 -7.34 14.71 12.87
C VAL A 189 -8.41 14.02 13.70
N GLY A 190 -9.57 13.78 13.11
CA GLY A 190 -10.57 12.86 13.62
C GLY A 190 -10.20 11.42 13.25
N VAL A 191 -10.36 10.49 14.18
CA VAL A 191 -10.07 9.06 13.97
C VAL A 191 -11.28 8.22 14.34
N GLY A 192 -11.80 7.44 13.41
CA GLY A 192 -12.87 6.48 13.63
C GLY A 192 -12.37 5.06 13.47
N VAL A 193 -12.48 4.22 14.49
CA VAL A 193 -12.03 2.81 14.46
C VAL A 193 -13.22 1.89 14.64
N ASN A 194 -13.41 0.95 13.73
CA ASN A 194 -14.44 -0.07 13.86
C ASN A 194 -13.96 -1.42 13.31
N SER A 195 -14.59 -2.50 13.76
CA SER A 195 -14.25 -3.87 13.34
C SER A 195 -15.49 -4.62 12.93
N GLY A 196 -15.33 -5.65 12.11
CA GLY A 196 -16.40 -6.55 11.73
C GLY A 196 -16.18 -7.21 10.38
N ILE A 197 -17.18 -7.99 9.95
CA ILE A 197 -17.10 -8.76 8.70
C ILE A 197 -17.36 -7.85 7.51
N CYS A 198 -16.37 -7.77 6.63
CA CYS A 198 -16.43 -7.08 5.34
C CYS A 198 -16.18 -8.05 4.18
N ILE A 199 -16.43 -7.59 2.96
CA ILE A 199 -15.92 -8.22 1.76
C ILE A 199 -14.66 -7.49 1.35
N ALA A 200 -13.52 -8.19 1.33
CA ALA A 200 -12.24 -7.71 0.86
C ALA A 200 -11.98 -8.24 -0.54
N GLY A 201 -11.66 -7.38 -1.49
CA GLY A 201 -11.45 -7.82 -2.87
C GLY A 201 -11.25 -6.67 -3.84
N ASN A 202 -11.21 -7.03 -5.13
CA ASN A 202 -11.11 -6.07 -6.22
C ASN A 202 -12.51 -5.58 -6.62
N PHE A 203 -12.72 -4.28 -6.56
CA PHE A 203 -13.97 -3.63 -6.91
C PHE A 203 -13.74 -2.57 -7.98
N GLY A 204 -14.67 -2.49 -8.95
CA GLY A 204 -14.61 -1.51 -10.02
C GLY A 204 -15.20 -2.01 -11.32
N ALA A 205 -14.76 -1.42 -12.41
CA ALA A 205 -15.13 -1.83 -13.76
C ALA A 205 -14.16 -2.89 -14.30
N THR A 206 -14.52 -3.55 -15.40
CA THR A 206 -13.69 -4.60 -16.04
C THR A 206 -12.28 -4.15 -16.33
N ASP A 207 -12.11 -2.91 -16.79
CA ASP A 207 -10.82 -2.36 -17.21
C ASP A 207 -10.13 -1.54 -16.11
N ARG A 208 -10.80 -1.28 -14.97
CA ARG A 208 -10.27 -0.50 -13.87
C ARG A 208 -10.89 -0.89 -12.54
N PHE A 209 -10.12 -1.56 -11.71
CA PHE A 209 -10.53 -1.93 -10.36
C PHE A 209 -9.44 -1.58 -9.35
N ALA A 210 -9.84 -1.50 -8.08
CA ALA A 210 -8.94 -1.32 -6.95
C ALA A 210 -9.29 -2.35 -5.86
N PHE A 211 -8.27 -2.83 -5.15
CA PHE A 211 -8.49 -3.61 -3.94
C PHE A 211 -9.02 -2.70 -2.84
N SER A 212 -10.10 -3.12 -2.20
CA SER A 212 -10.72 -2.35 -1.10
C SER A 212 -11.62 -3.25 -0.25
N LEU A 213 -12.33 -2.63 0.70
CA LEU A 213 -13.31 -3.25 1.58
C LEU A 213 -14.71 -2.69 1.31
N ILE A 214 -15.69 -3.57 1.30
CA ILE A 214 -17.10 -3.19 1.29
C ILE A 214 -17.83 -3.89 2.44
N GLY A 215 -18.60 -3.12 3.18
CA GLY A 215 -19.43 -3.63 4.28
C GLY A 215 -19.90 -2.54 5.23
N ASP A 216 -20.90 -2.88 6.04
CA ASP A 216 -21.42 -1.97 7.06
C ASP A 216 -20.34 -1.51 8.07
N PRO A 217 -19.36 -2.36 8.48
CA PRO A 217 -18.29 -1.93 9.36
C PRO A 217 -17.46 -0.75 8.82
N CYS A 218 -17.25 -0.65 7.50
CA CYS A 218 -16.57 0.49 6.88
C CYS A 218 -17.39 1.78 7.03
N ASN A 219 -18.70 1.69 6.77
CA ASN A 219 -19.60 2.84 6.91
C ASN A 219 -19.68 3.30 8.36
N VAL A 220 -19.67 2.36 9.32
CA VAL A 220 -19.63 2.69 10.77
C VAL A 220 -18.33 3.40 11.09
N ALA A 221 -17.17 2.92 10.67
CA ALA A 221 -15.88 3.57 10.92
C ALA A 221 -15.83 5.01 10.39
N ALA A 222 -16.32 5.26 9.18
CA ALA A 222 -16.41 6.59 8.60
C ALA A 222 -17.35 7.52 9.41
N ARG A 223 -18.44 6.99 9.94
CA ARG A 223 -19.38 7.77 10.79
C ARG A 223 -18.82 8.04 12.18
N LEU A 224 -18.04 7.12 12.73
CA LEU A 224 -17.33 7.33 13.98
C LEU A 224 -16.31 8.46 13.80
N GLU A 225 -15.55 8.44 12.71
CA GLU A 225 -14.63 9.53 12.39
C GLU A 225 -15.38 10.88 12.40
N SER A 226 -16.41 11.03 11.58
CA SER A 226 -17.19 12.28 11.50
C SER A 226 -17.84 12.66 12.84
N GLY A 227 -18.23 11.68 13.65
CA GLY A 227 -18.80 11.86 14.98
C GLY A 227 -17.79 12.37 16.02
N THR A 228 -16.49 12.27 15.80
CA THR A 228 -15.45 12.74 16.73
C THR A 228 -15.57 14.24 17.05
N LYS A 229 -16.02 15.04 16.08
CA LYS A 229 -16.22 16.48 16.26
C LYS A 229 -17.34 16.76 17.24
N GLU A 230 -18.49 16.09 17.10
CA GLU A 230 -19.65 16.24 17.97
C GLU A 230 -19.35 15.72 19.38
N ALA A 231 -18.66 14.59 19.48
CA ALA A 231 -18.27 13.99 20.76
C ALA A 231 -17.13 14.75 21.46
N GLY A 232 -16.45 15.70 20.80
CA GLY A 232 -15.35 16.48 21.38
C GLY A 232 -14.09 15.67 21.67
N VAL A 233 -13.86 14.57 20.93
CA VAL A 233 -12.70 13.65 21.13
C VAL A 233 -11.89 13.48 19.86
N GLY A 234 -10.63 13.07 19.97
CA GLY A 234 -9.76 12.78 18.81
C GLY A 234 -10.16 11.47 18.13
N THR A 235 -10.44 10.43 18.93
CA THR A 235 -10.74 9.08 18.44
C THR A 235 -12.07 8.58 18.96
N LEU A 236 -12.90 8.02 18.08
CA LEU A 236 -14.07 7.24 18.42
C LEU A 236 -13.88 5.77 18.01
N ILE A 237 -14.23 4.87 18.91
CA ILE A 237 -14.06 3.43 18.78
C ILE A 237 -15.44 2.78 18.81
N GLY A 238 -15.73 1.96 17.79
CA GLY A 238 -17.00 1.22 17.70
C GLY A 238 -17.05 0.04 18.66
N HIS A 239 -18.26 -0.38 18.96
CA HIS A 239 -18.55 -1.44 19.93
C HIS A 239 -17.84 -2.77 19.61
N GLU A 240 -17.85 -3.19 18.35
CA GLU A 240 -17.22 -4.43 17.92
C GLU A 240 -15.69 -4.45 18.11
N THR A 241 -15.04 -3.28 18.04
CA THR A 241 -13.62 -3.14 18.35
C THR A 241 -13.40 -3.12 19.86
N ALA A 242 -14.26 -2.41 20.60
CA ALA A 242 -14.11 -2.20 22.04
C ALA A 242 -14.31 -3.48 22.86
N GLN A 243 -15.22 -4.37 22.45
CA GLN A 243 -15.56 -5.59 23.21
C GLN A 243 -14.39 -6.57 23.38
N ASN A 244 -13.46 -6.61 22.44
CA ASN A 244 -12.38 -7.60 22.40
C ASN A 244 -11.01 -6.94 22.30
N CYS A 245 -10.81 -5.80 22.96
CA CYS A 245 -9.53 -5.10 22.99
C CYS A 245 -8.86 -5.19 24.36
N ARG A 246 -7.55 -4.98 24.39
CA ARG A 246 -6.74 -4.95 25.63
C ARG A 246 -6.79 -3.61 26.37
N TYR A 247 -7.39 -2.59 25.78
CA TYR A 247 -7.39 -1.23 26.31
C TYR A 247 -8.57 -1.00 27.25
N VAL A 248 -8.35 -0.19 28.30
CA VAL A 248 -9.42 0.36 29.11
C VAL A 248 -10.02 1.54 28.36
N LEU A 249 -11.28 1.43 27.99
CA LEU A 249 -11.99 2.42 27.20
C LEU A 249 -13.12 3.05 28.02
N LYS A 250 -13.32 4.35 27.82
CA LYS A 250 -14.43 5.11 28.38
C LYS A 250 -15.61 5.05 27.43
N SER A 251 -16.77 4.61 27.91
CA SER A 251 -18.03 4.70 27.17
C SER A 251 -18.49 6.14 27.05
N LEU A 252 -18.95 6.53 25.90
CA LEU A 252 -19.56 7.82 25.62
C LEU A 252 -21.07 7.64 25.36
N PRO A 253 -21.85 8.72 25.33
CA PRO A 253 -23.24 8.67 24.91
C PRO A 253 -23.38 8.07 23.51
N ASP A 254 -24.45 7.30 23.30
CA ASP A 254 -24.70 6.64 22.03
C ASP A 254 -24.78 7.67 20.87
N LEU A 255 -24.04 7.42 19.83
CA LEU A 255 -23.96 8.31 18.65
C LEU A 255 -25.12 8.03 17.69
N LYS A 256 -25.98 9.00 17.47
CA LYS A 256 -27.02 8.93 16.44
C LYS A 256 -26.41 9.25 15.08
N VAL A 257 -26.44 8.29 14.16
CA VAL A 257 -25.88 8.45 12.82
C VAL A 257 -26.96 8.33 11.75
N LYS A 258 -26.88 9.17 10.72
CA LYS A 258 -27.84 9.16 9.60
C LYS A 258 -27.87 7.78 8.92
N GLY A 259 -29.08 7.23 8.73
CA GLY A 259 -29.27 5.93 8.06
C GLY A 259 -29.07 4.69 8.92
N LYS A 260 -28.94 4.82 10.25
CA LYS A 260 -29.03 3.71 11.21
C LYS A 260 -30.27 3.89 12.07
N ALA A 261 -31.08 2.82 12.18
CA ALA A 261 -32.26 2.84 13.05
C ALA A 261 -31.90 2.86 14.55
N LYS A 262 -30.78 2.29 14.92
CA LYS A 262 -30.26 2.26 16.31
C LYS A 262 -29.03 3.15 16.43
N ALA A 263 -28.95 3.88 17.52
CA ALA A 263 -27.74 4.63 17.88
C ALA A 263 -26.55 3.67 18.10
N LEU A 264 -25.36 4.13 17.78
CA LEU A 264 -24.12 3.35 17.90
C LEU A 264 -23.54 3.53 19.31
N LYS A 265 -23.25 2.43 19.99
CA LYS A 265 -22.41 2.45 21.19
C LYS A 265 -20.99 2.82 20.81
N VAL A 266 -20.46 3.84 21.43
CA VAL A 266 -19.16 4.41 21.09
C VAL A 266 -18.29 4.58 22.32
N TYR A 267 -17.00 4.49 22.12
CA TYR A 267 -15.98 4.53 23.16
C TYR A 267 -14.84 5.46 22.72
N THR A 268 -14.08 5.90 23.71
CA THR A 268 -12.81 6.64 23.51
C THR A 268 -11.80 6.16 24.53
N TRP A 269 -10.60 6.70 24.51
CA TRP A 269 -9.57 6.41 25.50
C TRP A 269 -10.02 6.84 26.89
N ALA A 270 -9.64 6.04 27.94
CA ALA A 270 -9.94 6.34 29.33
C ALA A 270 -9.05 7.45 29.88
#